data_8a1e5f2348233eda6d63a2675765c63e
#
_entry.id   8a1e5f2348233eda6d63a2675765c63e
#
_cell.length_a   1.000
_cell.length_b   1.000
_cell.length_c   1.000
_cell.angle_alpha   90.00
_cell.angle_beta   90.00
_cell.angle_gamma   90.00
#
_symmetry.space_group_name_H-M   'P 1'
#
loop_
_entity.id
_entity.type
_entity.pdbx_description
1 polymer ?
#
loop_
_entity_poly.entity_id
_entity_poly.type
_entity_poly.pdbx_seq_one_letter_code
_entity_poly.pdbx_strand_id
1 'polypeptide(L)'
;RLAAEQGNSFAQEKLAWKYLLGEGVPQDDVLAYVWLNIAASDDSALRRKAAIHQRIQQRDAIARGMTAGQIAKARELARNCSANNFRGC
;
A
#
# COMPACT_ATOMS: atom_id res chain seq x y z
N ARG A 1 -8.94 4.97 8.11
CA ARG A 1 -7.59 5.52 7.89
C ARG A 1 -6.73 5.51 9.14
N LEU A 2 -7.32 5.76 10.30
CA LEU A 2 -6.59 5.78 11.57
C LEU A 2 -5.90 4.45 11.85
N ALA A 3 -6.59 3.32 11.61
CA ALA A 3 -6.00 2.00 11.82
C ALA A 3 -4.81 1.75 10.90
N ALA A 4 -4.86 2.21 9.65
CA ALA A 4 -3.75 2.11 8.70
C ALA A 4 -2.54 2.92 9.19
N GLU A 5 -2.77 4.09 9.75
CA GLU A 5 -1.72 4.95 10.32
C GLU A 5 -1.13 4.36 11.60
N GLN A 6 -1.84 3.44 12.25
CA GLN A 6 -1.35 2.71 13.42
C GLN A 6 -0.62 1.41 13.05
N GLY A 7 -0.38 1.18 11.78
CA GLY A 7 0.38 0.02 11.31
C GLY A 7 -0.45 -1.25 11.12
N ASN A 8 -1.79 -1.15 11.10
CA ASN A 8 -2.66 -2.29 10.86
C ASN A 8 -2.64 -2.67 9.38
N SER A 9 -2.08 -3.83 9.04
CA SER A 9 -1.90 -4.25 7.65
C SER A 9 -3.21 -4.53 6.92
N PHE A 10 -4.24 -5.02 7.61
CA PHE A 10 -5.56 -5.19 7.01
C PHE A 10 -6.18 -3.84 6.63
N ALA A 11 -6.06 -2.85 7.52
CA ALA A 11 -6.57 -1.51 7.25
C ALA A 11 -5.78 -0.85 6.11
N GLN A 12 -4.48 -1.07 6.05
CA GLN A 12 -3.62 -0.58 4.96
C GLN A 12 -4.04 -1.18 3.62
N GLU A 13 -4.30 -2.47 3.57
CA GLU A 13 -4.79 -3.16 2.38
C GLU A 13 -6.15 -2.61 1.95
N LYS A 14 -7.08 -2.45 2.87
CA LYS A 14 -8.41 -1.87 2.57
C LYS A 14 -8.29 -0.43 2.05
N LEU A 15 -7.40 0.35 2.63
CA LEU A 15 -7.16 1.73 2.18
C LEU A 15 -6.61 1.75 0.75
N ALA A 16 -5.71 0.82 0.43
CA ALA A 16 -5.18 0.67 -0.92
C ALA A 16 -6.31 0.41 -1.92
N TRP A 17 -7.24 -0.49 -1.59
CA TRP A 17 -8.39 -0.78 -2.44
C TRP A 17 -9.31 0.42 -2.62
N LYS A 18 -9.50 1.21 -1.56
CA LYS A 18 -10.29 2.44 -1.66
C LYS A 18 -9.68 3.42 -2.66
N TYR A 19 -8.37 3.59 -2.64
CA TYR A 19 -7.68 4.43 -3.62
C TYR A 19 -7.75 3.84 -5.03
N LEU A 20 -7.64 2.53 -5.17
CA LEU A 20 -7.70 1.89 -6.47
C LEU A 20 -9.08 2.06 -7.12
N LEU A 21 -10.14 1.94 -6.33
CA LEU A 21 -11.52 1.99 -6.80
C LEU A 21 -12.16 3.38 -6.68
N GLY A 22 -11.52 4.31 -5.97
CA GLY A 22 -12.09 5.64 -5.75
C GLY A 22 -13.26 5.62 -4.77
N GLU A 23 -13.25 4.75 -3.77
CA GLU A 23 -14.33 4.62 -2.80
C GLU A 23 -14.09 5.52 -1.58
N GLY A 24 -14.82 6.63 -1.48
CA GLY A 24 -14.71 7.57 -0.39
C GLY A 24 -13.45 8.45 -0.42
N VAL A 25 -12.59 8.24 -1.41
CA VAL A 25 -11.37 9.03 -1.68
C VAL A 25 -11.22 9.16 -3.19
N PRO A 26 -10.52 10.18 -3.71
CA PRO A 26 -10.20 10.25 -5.13
C PRO A 26 -9.39 9.03 -5.56
N GLN A 27 -9.72 8.45 -6.72
CA GLN A 27 -8.99 7.32 -7.27
C GLN A 27 -7.53 7.71 -7.52
N ASP A 28 -6.60 6.87 -7.05
CA ASP A 28 -5.15 7.14 -7.14
C ASP A 28 -4.36 5.84 -7.12
N ASP A 29 -3.85 5.42 -8.27
CA ASP A 29 -3.07 4.19 -8.40
C ASP A 29 -1.75 4.27 -7.64
N VAL A 30 -1.14 5.45 -7.58
CA VAL A 30 0.13 5.64 -6.86
C VAL A 30 -0.06 5.40 -5.37
N LEU A 31 -1.09 6.00 -4.77
CA LEU A 31 -1.39 5.79 -3.35
C LEU A 31 -1.85 4.36 -3.06
N ALA A 32 -2.60 3.73 -3.98
CA ALA A 32 -2.96 2.33 -3.85
C ALA A 32 -1.71 1.45 -3.79
N TYR A 33 -0.75 1.67 -4.67
CA TYR A 33 0.53 0.97 -4.66
C TYR A 33 1.30 1.20 -3.36
N VAL A 34 1.36 2.46 -2.88
CA VAL A 34 2.04 2.83 -1.64
C VAL A 34 1.51 2.01 -0.48
N TRP A 35 0.19 1.99 -0.29
CA TRP A 35 -0.40 1.29 0.84
C TRP A 35 -0.29 -0.23 0.74
N LEU A 36 -0.40 -0.80 -0.47
CA LEU A 36 -0.17 -2.25 -0.67
C LEU A 36 1.29 -2.62 -0.40
N ASN A 37 2.22 -1.78 -0.82
CA ASN A 37 3.65 -2.02 -0.56
C ASN A 37 3.94 -1.99 0.95
N ILE A 38 3.36 -1.05 1.67
CA ILE A 38 3.48 -0.96 3.13
C ILE A 38 2.88 -2.21 3.79
N ALA A 39 1.67 -2.61 3.38
CA ALA A 39 1.00 -3.78 3.93
C ALA A 39 1.78 -5.08 3.66
N ALA A 40 2.41 -5.20 2.50
CA ALA A 40 3.23 -6.36 2.14
C ALA A 40 4.54 -6.44 2.93
N SER A 41 4.98 -5.33 3.51
CA SER A 41 6.21 -5.25 4.30
C SER A 41 5.99 -5.54 5.79
N ASP A 42 4.79 -5.91 6.19
CA ASP A 42 4.44 -6.16 7.59
C ASP A 42 5.03 -7.50 8.06
N ASP A 43 6.05 -7.44 8.91
CA ASP A 43 6.72 -8.61 9.46
C ASP A 43 5.81 -9.46 10.35
N SER A 44 4.82 -8.84 10.99
CA SER A 44 3.87 -9.57 11.84
C SER A 44 3.00 -10.53 11.03
N ALA A 45 2.92 -10.33 9.72
CA ALA A 45 2.19 -11.17 8.79
C ALA A 45 3.00 -12.41 8.34
N LEU A 46 4.21 -12.66 8.87
CA LEU A 46 5.01 -13.85 8.54
C LEU A 46 4.22 -15.15 8.74
N ARG A 47 3.26 -15.15 9.67
CA ARG A 47 2.36 -16.29 9.88
C ARG A 47 1.33 -16.46 8.76
N ARG A 48 1.26 -15.49 7.83
CA ARG A 48 0.27 -15.44 6.75
C ARG A 48 0.98 -15.24 5.41
N LYS A 49 1.90 -16.15 5.09
CA LYS A 49 2.66 -16.09 3.83
C LYS A 49 1.75 -15.92 2.61
N ALA A 50 0.60 -16.58 2.61
CA ALA A 50 -0.36 -16.48 1.53
C ALA A 50 -0.91 -15.05 1.37
N ALA A 51 -1.18 -14.37 2.49
CA ALA A 51 -1.68 -12.99 2.45
C ALA A 51 -0.61 -12.02 1.91
N ILE A 52 0.64 -12.18 2.35
CA ILE A 52 1.75 -11.37 1.85
C ILE A 52 1.94 -11.59 0.35
N HIS A 53 1.92 -12.84 -0.09
CA HIS A 53 2.07 -13.20 -1.49
C HIS A 53 0.97 -12.58 -2.33
N GLN A 54 -0.27 -12.63 -1.85
CA GLN A 54 -1.41 -12.01 -2.51
C GLN A 54 -1.25 -10.49 -2.62
N ARG A 55 -0.79 -9.83 -1.56
CA ARG A 55 -0.55 -8.38 -1.58
C ARG A 55 0.53 -7.98 -2.58
N ILE A 56 1.59 -8.77 -2.66
CA ILE A 56 2.66 -8.56 -3.65
C ILE A 56 2.11 -8.69 -5.06
N GLN A 57 1.29 -9.71 -5.33
CA GLN A 57 0.66 -9.89 -6.64
C GLN A 57 -0.26 -8.73 -7.00
N GLN A 58 -1.06 -8.27 -6.06
CA GLN A 58 -1.95 -7.12 -6.25
C GLN A 58 -1.17 -5.85 -6.54
N ARG A 59 -0.10 -5.61 -5.76
CA ARG A 59 0.79 -4.48 -5.98
C ARG A 59 1.41 -4.51 -7.38
N ASP A 60 1.91 -5.66 -7.79
CA ASP A 60 2.55 -5.82 -9.10
C ASP A 60 1.55 -5.65 -10.23
N ALA A 61 0.29 -6.08 -10.04
CA ALA A 61 -0.78 -5.86 -11.00
C ALA A 61 -1.08 -4.37 -11.19
N ILE A 62 -1.11 -3.60 -10.10
CA ILE A 62 -1.28 -2.15 -10.18
C ILE A 62 -0.08 -1.50 -10.88
N ALA A 63 1.13 -1.97 -10.59
CA ALA A 63 2.35 -1.45 -11.19
C ALA A 63 2.41 -1.61 -12.70
N ARG A 64 1.73 -2.59 -13.27
CA ARG A 64 1.66 -2.79 -14.74
C ARG A 64 1.00 -1.62 -15.45
N GLY A 65 0.10 -0.91 -14.78
CA GLY A 65 -0.54 0.29 -15.32
C GLY A 65 0.19 1.59 -14.99
N MET A 66 1.35 1.53 -14.34
CA MET A 66 2.10 2.70 -13.89
C MET A 66 3.38 2.87 -14.70
N THR A 67 3.81 4.12 -14.84
CA THR A 67 5.13 4.41 -15.44
C THR A 67 6.24 4.07 -14.43
N ALA A 68 7.46 3.88 -14.94
CA ALA A 68 8.63 3.66 -14.08
C ALA A 68 8.84 4.80 -13.09
N GLY A 69 8.58 6.05 -13.51
CA GLY A 69 8.65 7.22 -12.62
C GLY A 69 7.62 7.18 -11.51
N GLN A 70 6.40 6.77 -11.82
CA GLN A 70 5.34 6.61 -10.82
C GLN A 70 5.69 5.52 -9.81
N ILE A 71 6.24 4.40 -10.25
CA ILE A 71 6.65 3.30 -9.38
C ILE A 71 7.78 3.77 -8.45
N ALA A 72 8.79 4.46 -8.97
CA ALA A 72 9.89 4.99 -8.17
C ALA A 72 9.37 5.97 -7.12
N LYS A 73 8.46 6.87 -7.50
CA LYS A 73 7.83 7.82 -6.58
C LYS A 73 7.03 7.11 -5.50
N ALA A 74 6.26 6.10 -5.87
CA ALA A 74 5.45 5.33 -4.93
C ALA A 74 6.33 4.60 -3.91
N ARG A 75 7.45 4.02 -4.34
CA ARG A 75 8.40 3.35 -3.44
C ARG A 75 9.02 4.33 -2.45
N GLU A 76 9.39 5.52 -2.92
CA GLU A 76 9.90 6.59 -2.06
C GLU A 76 8.87 7.02 -1.03
N LEU A 77 7.63 7.24 -1.45
CA LEU A 77 6.53 7.59 -0.56
C LEU A 77 6.28 6.50 0.49
N ALA A 78 6.35 5.23 0.10
CA ALA A 78 6.19 4.12 1.02
C ALA A 78 7.28 4.11 2.10
N ARG A 79 8.54 4.31 1.70
CA ARG A 79 9.65 4.39 2.66
C ARG A 79 9.47 5.56 3.62
N ASN A 80 9.11 6.74 3.11
CA ASN A 80 8.90 7.92 3.92
C ASN A 80 7.71 7.76 4.86
N CYS A 81 6.65 7.14 4.38
CA CYS A 81 5.46 6.85 5.17
C CYS A 81 5.81 5.94 6.36
N SER A 82 6.55 4.86 6.12
CA SER A 82 6.99 3.94 7.17
C SER A 82 7.90 4.64 8.17
N ALA A 83 8.82 5.48 7.71
CA ALA A 83 9.72 6.25 8.56
C ALA A 83 8.97 7.25 9.45
N ASN A 84 7.83 7.74 9.01
CA ASN A 84 6.99 8.69 9.74
C ASN A 84 5.83 8.01 10.48
N ASN A 85 5.95 6.72 10.79
CA ASN A 85 4.92 5.95 11.48
C ASN A 85 3.56 6.00 10.77
N PHE A 86 3.59 5.94 9.43
CA PHE A 86 2.40 5.92 8.55
C PHE A 86 1.56 7.20 8.61
N ARG A 87 2.16 8.30 9.00
CA ARG A 87 1.48 9.60 9.03
C ARG A 87 1.88 10.44 7.83
N GLY A 88 0.94 11.20 7.31
CA GLY A 88 1.19 12.12 6.20
C GLY A 88 1.27 11.46 4.83
N CYS A 89 0.79 10.22 4.71
CA CYS A 89 0.78 9.51 3.41
C CYS A 89 -0.63 9.15 2.89
#